data_8382c3617114e921b6ebbf884b0cd8ca
#
_entry.id   8382c3617114e921b6ebbf884b0cd8ca
#
_cell.length_a   1.000
_cell.length_b   1.000
_cell.length_c   1.000
_cell.angle_alpha   90.00
_cell.angle_beta   90.00
_cell.angle_gamma   90.00
#
_symmetry.space_group_name_H-M   'P 1'
#
loop_
_entity.id
_entity.type
_entity.pdbx_description
1 polymer ?
#
loop_
_entity_poly.entity_id
_entity_poly.type
_entity_poly.pdbx_seq_one_letter_code
_entity_poly.pdbx_strand_id
1 'polypeptide(L)'
;MSMLEVNDINTYYGKSHIIQGLSLKVEEGEAVALLGRNGVGKTTTIRSIIGFTPPKTGDILFKGKQIARRKPEFISRMGMGLVPQGRRVFPNLTVKENLTMAARGAAKGGWSLEEIYRYFPRLKEREKNMGNQLSGGEQMMLAIGRGLMINPELLLLDEPSDGLAPMVLHDIANIVMQLQKKGLSILLVEQNIKMALKIASRAYVLNKGQVAWEGPSEDLRNNEELQQQLLVVSA
;
A
#
# COMPACT_ATOMS: atom_id res chain seq x y z
N MET A 1 5.91 15.19 10.96
CA MET A 1 4.57 15.05 11.58
C MET A 1 4.03 13.66 11.25
N SER A 2 3.29 13.05 12.20
CA SER A 2 2.69 11.75 11.95
C SER A 2 1.62 11.84 10.87
N MET A 3 1.77 11.07 9.80
CA MET A 3 0.79 10.94 8.73
C MET A 3 -0.30 9.93 9.13
N LEU A 4 0.11 8.77 9.67
CA LEU A 4 -0.78 7.70 10.12
C LEU A 4 -0.29 7.16 11.47
N GLU A 5 -1.19 7.02 12.43
CA GLU A 5 -0.95 6.33 13.69
C GLU A 5 -2.04 5.27 13.87
N VAL A 6 -1.60 4.05 14.11
CA VAL A 6 -2.46 2.91 14.46
C VAL A 6 -2.08 2.49 15.86
N ASN A 7 -3.02 2.53 16.79
CA ASN A 7 -2.75 2.36 18.22
C ASN A 7 -3.61 1.21 18.78
N ASP A 8 -2.97 0.11 19.13
CA ASP A 8 -3.55 -1.04 19.82
C ASP A 8 -4.86 -1.56 19.18
N ILE A 9 -4.89 -1.62 17.83
CA ILE A 9 -6.11 -2.07 17.15
C ILE A 9 -6.33 -3.57 17.29
N ASN A 10 -7.60 -3.93 17.47
CA ASN A 10 -8.05 -5.32 17.53
C ASN A 10 -9.16 -5.52 16.50
N THR A 11 -8.91 -6.36 15.49
CA THR A 11 -9.83 -6.58 14.36
C THR A 11 -10.25 -8.04 14.28
N TYR A 12 -11.53 -8.27 13.99
CA TYR A 12 -12.15 -9.58 13.96
C TYR A 12 -12.90 -9.83 12.66
N TYR A 13 -12.93 -11.11 12.24
CA TYR A 13 -13.92 -11.64 11.31
C TYR A 13 -14.83 -12.61 12.07
N GLY A 14 -16.03 -12.18 12.37
CA GLY A 14 -16.93 -12.94 13.26
C GLY A 14 -16.29 -13.13 14.65
N LYS A 15 -15.99 -14.38 15.01
CA LYS A 15 -15.31 -14.73 16.28
C LYS A 15 -13.79 -14.81 16.14
N SER A 16 -13.25 -14.81 14.93
CA SER A 16 -11.81 -14.96 14.69
C SER A 16 -11.08 -13.64 14.93
N HIS A 17 -10.19 -13.58 15.91
CA HIS A 17 -9.35 -12.45 16.26
C HIS A 17 -8.12 -12.42 15.35
N ILE A 18 -8.11 -11.57 14.33
CA ILE A 18 -7.08 -11.55 13.30
C ILE A 18 -5.96 -10.56 13.61
N ILE A 19 -6.32 -9.34 14.04
CA ILE A 19 -5.34 -8.34 14.49
C ILE A 19 -5.48 -8.20 16.00
N GLN A 20 -4.35 -8.29 16.70
CA GLN A 20 -4.28 -8.46 18.15
C GLN A 20 -3.35 -7.40 18.76
N GLY A 21 -3.88 -6.21 19.07
CA GLY A 21 -3.12 -5.13 19.69
C GLY A 21 -2.06 -4.52 18.76
N LEU A 22 -2.35 -4.42 17.44
CA LEU A 22 -1.39 -3.93 16.48
C LEU A 22 -1.23 -2.43 16.60
N SER A 23 0.03 -1.98 16.71
CA SER A 23 0.42 -0.58 16.63
C SER A 23 1.47 -0.38 15.54
N LEU A 24 1.30 0.67 14.73
CA LEU A 24 2.29 1.11 13.74
C LEU A 24 2.12 2.60 13.45
N LYS A 25 3.17 3.20 12.87
CA LYS A 25 3.19 4.61 12.54
C LYS A 25 3.82 4.84 11.18
N VAL A 26 3.33 5.83 10.44
CA VAL A 26 3.93 6.34 9.20
C VAL A 26 4.10 7.85 9.36
N GLU A 27 5.30 8.36 9.16
CA GLU A 27 5.57 9.79 9.16
C GLU A 27 5.27 10.39 7.77
N GLU A 28 5.13 11.71 7.73
CA GLU A 28 4.93 12.44 6.47
C GLU A 28 6.12 12.23 5.53
N GLY A 29 5.84 11.87 4.26
CA GLY A 29 6.85 11.57 3.25
C GLY A 29 7.65 10.28 3.50
N GLU A 30 7.30 9.49 4.50
CA GLU A 30 7.95 8.22 4.80
C GLU A 30 7.35 7.07 3.99
N ALA A 31 8.21 6.11 3.56
CA ALA A 31 7.77 4.80 3.12
C ALA A 31 8.05 3.77 4.22
N VAL A 32 7.00 3.11 4.69
CA VAL A 32 7.04 2.07 5.73
C VAL A 32 6.57 0.75 5.14
N ALA A 33 7.26 -0.34 5.46
CA ALA A 33 6.85 -1.69 5.08
C ALA A 33 6.18 -2.42 6.25
N LEU A 34 5.07 -3.09 5.97
CA LEU A 34 4.48 -4.11 6.85
C LEU A 34 4.71 -5.48 6.21
N LEU A 35 5.69 -6.19 6.73
CA LEU A 35 6.13 -7.48 6.25
C LEU A 35 5.47 -8.62 7.02
N GLY A 36 5.41 -9.79 6.41
CA GLY A 36 4.94 -11.00 7.06
C GLY A 36 4.45 -12.03 6.05
N ARG A 37 4.22 -13.22 6.53
CA ARG A 37 3.75 -14.36 5.73
C ARG A 37 2.28 -14.21 5.34
N ASN A 38 1.82 -15.08 4.44
CA ASN A 38 0.40 -15.14 4.11
C ASN A 38 -0.42 -15.56 5.32
N GLY A 39 -1.58 -14.91 5.50
CA GLY A 39 -2.51 -15.19 6.58
C GLY A 39 -2.18 -14.57 7.95
N VAL A 40 -1.06 -13.84 8.11
CA VAL A 40 -0.71 -13.22 9.41
C VAL A 40 -1.49 -11.95 9.75
N GLY A 41 -2.30 -11.42 8.81
CA GLY A 41 -3.15 -10.25 9.07
C GLY A 41 -2.80 -8.99 8.27
N LYS A 42 -1.84 -9.00 7.35
CA LYS A 42 -1.38 -7.83 6.58
C LYS A 42 -2.51 -7.09 5.85
N THR A 43 -3.24 -7.79 4.97
CA THR A 43 -4.40 -7.23 4.25
C THR A 43 -5.51 -6.80 5.22
N THR A 44 -5.69 -7.52 6.35
CA THR A 44 -6.66 -7.13 7.39
C THR A 44 -6.27 -5.79 8.02
N THR A 45 -4.97 -5.54 8.24
CA THR A 45 -4.48 -4.25 8.73
C THR A 45 -4.83 -3.12 7.76
N ILE A 46 -4.54 -3.29 6.46
CA ILE A 46 -4.96 -2.32 5.41
C ILE A 46 -6.47 -2.10 5.45
N ARG A 47 -7.27 -3.20 5.51
CA ARG A 47 -8.74 -3.11 5.54
C ARG A 47 -9.26 -2.41 6.79
N SER A 48 -8.57 -2.56 7.93
CA SER A 48 -8.91 -1.85 9.17
C SER A 48 -8.63 -0.34 9.03
N ILE A 49 -7.47 0.03 8.47
CA ILE A 49 -7.08 1.42 8.27
C ILE A 49 -8.03 2.14 7.33
N ILE A 50 -8.36 1.53 6.16
CA ILE A 50 -9.24 2.15 5.17
C ILE A 50 -10.74 2.03 5.50
N GLY A 51 -11.11 1.34 6.60
CA GLY A 51 -12.49 1.24 7.06
C GLY A 51 -13.36 0.17 6.41
N PHE A 52 -12.78 -0.78 5.64
CA PHE A 52 -13.52 -1.93 5.10
C PHE A 52 -13.82 -3.00 6.17
N THR A 53 -12.94 -3.13 7.16
CA THR A 53 -13.10 -4.02 8.30
C THR A 53 -12.66 -3.27 9.55
N PRO A 54 -13.53 -2.39 10.11
CA PRO A 54 -13.14 -1.51 11.20
C PRO A 54 -12.67 -2.30 12.43
N PRO A 55 -11.67 -1.80 13.18
CA PRO A 55 -11.24 -2.43 14.41
C PRO A 55 -12.36 -2.36 15.48
N LYS A 56 -12.46 -3.37 16.31
CA LYS A 56 -13.40 -3.41 17.43
C LYS A 56 -12.94 -2.49 18.57
N THR A 57 -11.62 -2.47 18.83
CA THR A 57 -10.98 -1.61 19.83
C THR A 57 -9.71 -1.02 19.26
N GLY A 58 -9.14 -0.02 19.91
CA GLY A 58 -8.00 0.74 19.48
C GLY A 58 -8.37 1.94 18.60
N ASP A 59 -7.37 2.74 18.27
CA ASP A 59 -7.53 4.00 17.57
C ASP A 59 -6.71 4.03 16.27
N ILE A 60 -7.20 4.74 15.26
CA ILE A 60 -6.47 5.03 14.04
C ILE A 60 -6.59 6.52 13.77
N LEU A 61 -5.46 7.20 13.77
CA LEU A 61 -5.37 8.62 13.48
C LEU A 61 -4.72 8.84 12.12
N PHE A 62 -5.35 9.63 11.27
CA PHE A 62 -4.79 10.10 10.01
C PHE A 62 -4.66 11.63 10.07
N LYS A 63 -3.44 12.13 10.00
CA LYS A 63 -3.13 13.56 10.18
C LYS A 63 -3.72 14.11 11.50
N GLY A 64 -3.56 13.35 12.58
CA GLY A 64 -4.08 13.66 13.91
C GLY A 64 -5.60 13.56 14.09
N LYS A 65 -6.35 13.16 13.04
CA LYS A 65 -7.81 13.01 13.09
C LYS A 65 -8.21 11.56 13.21
N GLN A 66 -9.10 11.24 14.15
CA GLN A 66 -9.63 9.89 14.36
C GLN A 66 -10.43 9.39 13.14
N ILE A 67 -9.98 8.28 12.56
CA ILE A 67 -10.62 7.64 11.41
C ILE A 67 -11.09 6.20 11.69
N ALA A 68 -10.75 5.61 12.84
CA ALA A 68 -11.26 4.29 13.20
C ALA A 68 -12.79 4.29 13.10
N ARG A 69 -13.33 3.25 12.46
CA ARG A 69 -14.77 3.07 12.21
C ARG A 69 -15.42 4.13 11.30
N ARG A 70 -14.63 4.99 10.63
CA ARG A 70 -15.15 5.85 9.56
C ARG A 70 -15.33 5.04 8.27
N LYS A 71 -16.28 5.49 7.42
CA LYS A 71 -16.52 4.85 6.12
C LYS A 71 -15.34 5.07 5.16
N PRO A 72 -15.04 4.11 4.28
CA PRO A 72 -13.94 4.21 3.32
C PRO A 72 -13.98 5.47 2.45
N GLU A 73 -15.18 5.91 2.05
CA GLU A 73 -15.35 7.12 1.22
C GLU A 73 -14.90 8.38 1.97
N PHE A 74 -15.15 8.45 3.28
CA PHE A 74 -14.71 9.55 4.12
C PHE A 74 -13.18 9.55 4.24
N ILE A 75 -12.59 8.40 4.55
CA ILE A 75 -11.13 8.24 4.70
C ILE A 75 -10.42 8.57 3.39
N SER A 76 -10.93 8.08 2.26
CA SER A 76 -10.39 8.38 0.95
C SER A 76 -10.47 9.87 0.60
N ARG A 77 -11.55 10.57 1.01
CA ARG A 77 -11.68 12.03 0.81
C ARG A 77 -10.71 12.83 1.66
N MET A 78 -10.23 12.28 2.76
CA MET A 78 -9.19 12.91 3.58
C MET A 78 -7.78 12.85 2.96
N GLY A 79 -7.61 12.12 1.84
CA GLY A 79 -6.32 11.99 1.16
C GLY A 79 -5.64 10.63 1.33
N MET A 80 -6.38 9.56 1.65
CA MET A 80 -5.83 8.21 1.71
C MET A 80 -6.20 7.43 0.46
N GLY A 81 -5.20 6.96 -0.30
CA GLY A 81 -5.34 6.10 -1.47
C GLY A 81 -5.10 4.63 -1.14
N LEU A 82 -5.72 3.74 -1.89
CA LEU A 82 -5.52 2.30 -1.78
C LEU A 82 -5.28 1.67 -3.15
N VAL A 83 -4.22 0.89 -3.25
CA VAL A 83 -3.99 -0.10 -4.33
C VAL A 83 -4.19 -1.48 -3.70
N PRO A 84 -5.33 -2.12 -3.93
CA PRO A 84 -5.64 -3.41 -3.31
C PRO A 84 -4.91 -4.56 -3.97
N GLN A 85 -4.74 -5.66 -3.24
CA GLN A 85 -4.25 -6.93 -3.78
C GLN A 85 -5.08 -7.38 -5.00
N GLY A 86 -4.42 -7.98 -5.99
CA GLY A 86 -5.04 -8.48 -7.20
C GLY A 86 -5.36 -7.38 -8.22
N ARG A 87 -4.71 -6.20 -8.11
CA ARG A 87 -4.75 -5.08 -9.09
C ARG A 87 -6.13 -4.44 -9.26
N ARG A 88 -7.20 -5.22 -9.36
CA ARG A 88 -8.62 -4.83 -9.47
C ARG A 88 -8.86 -3.70 -10.48
N VAL A 89 -8.24 -3.81 -11.67
CA VAL A 89 -8.55 -2.92 -12.79
C VAL A 89 -9.94 -3.24 -13.36
N PHE A 90 -10.58 -2.25 -13.97
CA PHE A 90 -11.85 -2.47 -14.65
C PHE A 90 -11.55 -3.04 -16.05
N PRO A 91 -11.89 -4.33 -16.31
CA PRO A 91 -11.44 -5.03 -17.50
C PRO A 91 -12.04 -4.45 -18.80
N ASN A 92 -13.24 -3.89 -18.73
CA ASN A 92 -14.01 -3.38 -19.86
C ASN A 92 -13.94 -1.85 -20.00
N LEU A 93 -13.05 -1.19 -19.24
CA LEU A 93 -12.72 0.22 -19.42
C LEU A 93 -11.33 0.33 -20.02
N THR A 94 -11.13 1.34 -20.84
CA THR A 94 -9.80 1.71 -21.35
C THR A 94 -8.85 2.11 -20.22
N VAL A 95 -7.55 2.12 -20.48
CA VAL A 95 -6.55 2.66 -19.53
C VAL A 95 -6.92 4.07 -19.10
N LYS A 96 -7.26 4.95 -20.07
CA LYS A 96 -7.65 6.33 -19.79
C LYS A 96 -8.89 6.42 -18.91
N GLU A 97 -9.94 5.65 -19.21
CA GLU A 97 -11.16 5.61 -18.41
C GLU A 97 -10.90 5.06 -17.01
N ASN A 98 -10.11 3.98 -16.86
CA ASN A 98 -9.67 3.46 -15.57
C ASN A 98 -8.99 4.53 -14.71
N LEU A 99 -8.12 5.36 -15.31
CA LEU A 99 -7.42 6.42 -14.61
C LEU A 99 -8.37 7.57 -14.22
N THR A 100 -9.23 7.99 -15.14
CA THR A 100 -10.02 9.21 -14.97
C THR A 100 -11.31 9.03 -14.19
N MET A 101 -11.85 7.81 -14.09
CA MET A 101 -13.13 7.54 -13.42
C MET A 101 -13.16 7.93 -11.95
N ALA A 102 -12.02 7.87 -11.26
CA ALA A 102 -11.90 8.22 -9.84
C ALA A 102 -11.13 9.52 -9.63
N ALA A 103 -10.77 10.22 -10.72
CA ALA A 103 -9.97 11.42 -10.66
C ALA A 103 -10.64 12.49 -9.80
N ARG A 104 -9.91 13.05 -8.86
CA ARG A 104 -10.28 14.26 -8.14
C ARG A 104 -9.43 15.39 -8.68
N GLY A 105 -10.08 16.57 -8.89
CA GLY A 105 -9.38 17.74 -9.41
C GLY A 105 -8.05 17.95 -8.67
N ALA A 106 -6.96 17.96 -9.41
CA ALA A 106 -5.65 18.19 -8.85
C ALA A 106 -5.53 19.65 -8.39
N ALA A 107 -5.18 19.87 -7.13
CA ALA A 107 -4.60 21.13 -6.71
C ALA A 107 -3.33 21.39 -7.55
N LYS A 108 -2.89 22.65 -7.66
CA LYS A 108 -1.69 23.02 -8.42
C LYS A 108 -0.50 22.13 -7.95
N GLY A 109 0.06 21.32 -8.86
CA GLY A 109 1.13 20.36 -8.55
C GLY A 109 0.69 18.94 -8.13
N GLY A 110 -0.62 18.64 -8.14
CA GLY A 110 -1.15 17.30 -7.85
C GLY A 110 -1.05 16.34 -9.07
N TRP A 111 -1.56 15.12 -8.87
CA TRP A 111 -1.54 14.06 -9.88
C TRP A 111 -2.57 14.35 -10.97
N SER A 112 -2.12 14.68 -12.15
CA SER A 112 -2.91 14.78 -13.38
C SER A 112 -2.69 13.56 -14.26
N LEU A 113 -3.53 13.37 -15.28
CA LEU A 113 -3.36 12.29 -16.25
C LEU A 113 -2.00 12.39 -16.97
N GLU A 114 -1.54 13.60 -17.28
CA GLU A 114 -0.22 13.84 -17.88
C GLU A 114 0.91 13.42 -16.93
N GLU A 115 0.78 13.75 -15.65
CA GLU A 115 1.76 13.36 -14.62
C GLU A 115 1.80 11.83 -14.48
N ILE A 116 0.64 11.15 -14.46
CA ILE A 116 0.59 9.68 -14.45
C ILE A 116 1.30 9.10 -15.68
N TYR A 117 1.07 9.63 -16.87
CA TYR A 117 1.73 9.14 -18.08
C TYR A 117 3.24 9.41 -18.10
N ARG A 118 3.72 10.42 -17.37
CA ARG A 118 5.15 10.67 -17.21
C ARG A 118 5.83 9.57 -16.34
N TYR A 119 5.16 9.14 -15.27
CA TYR A 119 5.67 8.06 -14.41
C TYR A 119 5.44 6.67 -15.02
N PHE A 120 4.39 6.51 -15.85
CA PHE A 120 3.98 5.24 -16.46
C PHE A 120 3.86 5.40 -17.99
N PRO A 121 4.96 5.56 -18.74
CA PRO A 121 4.89 5.79 -20.19
C PRO A 121 4.15 4.67 -20.94
N ARG A 122 4.28 3.42 -20.48
CA ARG A 122 3.56 2.26 -21.04
C ARG A 122 2.05 2.43 -20.99
N LEU A 123 1.52 3.08 -19.97
CA LEU A 123 0.09 3.36 -19.87
C LEU A 123 -0.35 4.40 -20.93
N LYS A 124 0.52 5.35 -21.29
CA LYS A 124 0.25 6.29 -22.37
C LYS A 124 0.18 5.60 -23.73
N GLU A 125 1.15 4.71 -24.01
CA GLU A 125 1.19 3.91 -25.24
C GLU A 125 -0.09 3.05 -25.39
N ARG A 126 -0.64 2.61 -24.26
CA ARG A 126 -1.81 1.74 -24.17
C ARG A 126 -3.09 2.46 -23.79
N GLU A 127 -3.16 3.81 -23.88
CA GLU A 127 -4.27 4.58 -23.31
C GLU A 127 -5.66 4.17 -23.82
N LYS A 128 -5.74 3.63 -25.05
CA LYS A 128 -6.98 3.17 -25.70
C LYS A 128 -7.25 1.67 -25.49
N ASN A 129 -6.28 0.90 -24.96
CA ASN A 129 -6.47 -0.53 -24.68
C ASN A 129 -7.38 -0.72 -23.48
N MET A 130 -8.18 -1.78 -23.50
CA MET A 130 -9.00 -2.20 -22.36
C MET A 130 -8.14 -2.79 -21.25
N GLY A 131 -8.60 -2.71 -20.00
CA GLY A 131 -7.88 -3.21 -18.83
C GLY A 131 -7.53 -4.70 -18.91
N ASN A 132 -8.38 -5.53 -19.55
CA ASN A 132 -8.14 -6.95 -19.77
C ASN A 132 -7.10 -7.25 -20.86
N GLN A 133 -6.73 -6.28 -21.69
CA GLN A 133 -5.70 -6.39 -22.73
C GLN A 133 -4.29 -6.09 -22.23
N LEU A 134 -4.16 -5.70 -20.97
CA LEU A 134 -2.89 -5.36 -20.35
C LEU A 134 -2.21 -6.59 -19.74
N SER A 135 -0.87 -6.62 -19.80
CA SER A 135 -0.07 -7.56 -19.02
C SER A 135 -0.25 -7.34 -17.51
N GLY A 136 0.13 -8.32 -16.70
CA GLY A 136 0.02 -8.20 -15.24
C GLY A 136 0.77 -7.00 -14.65
N GLY A 137 1.94 -6.66 -15.21
CA GLY A 137 2.71 -5.49 -14.82
C GLY A 137 2.03 -4.18 -15.20
N GLU A 138 1.52 -4.07 -16.43
CA GLU A 138 0.76 -2.90 -16.89
C GLU A 138 -0.52 -2.71 -16.08
N GLN A 139 -1.21 -3.80 -15.70
CA GLN A 139 -2.37 -3.74 -14.80
C GLN A 139 -1.99 -3.21 -13.40
N MET A 140 -0.83 -3.60 -12.86
CA MET A 140 -0.36 -3.08 -11.59
C MET A 140 0.00 -1.59 -11.69
N MET A 141 0.69 -1.19 -12.76
CA MET A 141 0.98 0.23 -13.04
C MET A 141 -0.33 1.03 -13.16
N LEU A 142 -1.36 0.48 -13.83
CA LEU A 142 -2.68 1.09 -13.94
C LEU A 142 -3.38 1.21 -12.58
N ALA A 143 -3.28 0.18 -11.72
CA ALA A 143 -3.86 0.20 -10.38
C ALA A 143 -3.19 1.28 -9.50
N ILE A 144 -1.85 1.40 -9.56
CA ILE A 144 -1.11 2.45 -8.86
C ILE A 144 -1.50 3.83 -9.40
N GLY A 145 -1.48 4.01 -10.74
CA GLY A 145 -1.89 5.26 -11.39
C GLY A 145 -3.30 5.70 -10.97
N ARG A 146 -4.25 4.77 -10.92
CA ARG A 146 -5.61 5.03 -10.44
C ARG A 146 -5.65 5.45 -8.97
N GLY A 147 -4.82 4.82 -8.13
CA GLY A 147 -4.65 5.20 -6.73
C GLY A 147 -4.09 6.62 -6.56
N LEU A 148 -3.23 7.07 -7.48
CA LEU A 148 -2.66 8.43 -7.49
C LEU A 148 -3.66 9.48 -7.99
N MET A 149 -4.56 9.14 -8.93
CA MET A 149 -5.54 10.08 -9.51
C MET A 149 -6.54 10.65 -8.50
N ILE A 150 -6.65 10.08 -7.30
CA ILE A 150 -7.42 10.69 -6.21
C ILE A 150 -6.64 11.76 -5.44
N ASN A 151 -5.39 12.03 -5.82
CA ASN A 151 -4.47 12.95 -5.16
C ASN A 151 -4.22 12.62 -3.68
N PRO A 152 -3.71 11.40 -3.36
CA PRO A 152 -3.52 10.97 -1.98
C PRO A 152 -2.29 11.64 -1.36
N GLU A 153 -2.32 11.81 -0.05
CA GLU A 153 -1.17 12.18 0.80
C GLU A 153 -0.52 10.93 1.42
N LEU A 154 -1.31 9.85 1.57
CA LEU A 154 -0.85 8.52 1.95
C LEU A 154 -1.39 7.49 0.96
N LEU A 155 -0.51 6.68 0.40
CA LEU A 155 -0.86 5.56 -0.48
C LEU A 155 -0.62 4.23 0.24
N LEU A 156 -1.68 3.45 0.37
CA LEU A 156 -1.62 2.08 0.87
C LEU A 156 -1.44 1.13 -0.32
N LEU A 157 -0.40 0.32 -0.32
CA LEU A 157 -0.10 -0.69 -1.35
C LEU A 157 -0.20 -2.09 -0.73
N ASP A 158 -1.14 -2.89 -1.21
CA ASP A 158 -1.40 -4.25 -0.68
C ASP A 158 -0.86 -5.32 -1.64
N GLU A 159 0.32 -5.86 -1.34
CA GLU A 159 1.05 -6.89 -2.08
C GLU A 159 1.20 -6.56 -3.58
N PRO A 160 1.78 -5.40 -3.95
CA PRO A 160 1.95 -5.01 -5.35
C PRO A 160 2.90 -5.92 -6.14
N SER A 161 3.68 -6.77 -5.47
CA SER A 161 4.59 -7.72 -6.11
C SER A 161 3.91 -9.01 -6.58
N ASP A 162 2.68 -9.28 -6.11
CA ASP A 162 2.03 -10.59 -6.31
C ASP A 162 1.85 -10.96 -7.79
N GLY A 163 2.39 -12.14 -8.16
CA GLY A 163 2.27 -12.70 -9.51
C GLY A 163 2.99 -11.89 -10.61
N LEU A 164 4.04 -11.13 -10.26
CA LEU A 164 4.81 -10.34 -11.23
C LEU A 164 6.21 -10.91 -11.47
N ALA A 165 6.68 -10.77 -12.72
CA ALA A 165 8.04 -11.15 -13.10
C ALA A 165 9.08 -10.22 -12.45
N PRO A 166 10.32 -10.72 -12.17
CA PRO A 166 11.35 -9.96 -11.46
C PRO A 166 11.69 -8.60 -12.08
N MET A 167 11.71 -8.50 -13.41
CA MET A 167 11.98 -7.24 -14.11
C MET A 167 10.89 -6.20 -13.82
N VAL A 168 9.62 -6.61 -13.85
CA VAL A 168 8.47 -5.74 -13.57
C VAL A 168 8.48 -5.29 -12.11
N LEU A 169 8.87 -6.17 -11.17
CA LEU A 169 9.04 -5.82 -9.75
C LEU A 169 10.06 -4.72 -9.56
N HIS A 170 11.18 -4.79 -10.30
CA HIS A 170 12.22 -3.76 -10.27
C HIS A 170 11.66 -2.40 -10.72
N ASP A 171 10.93 -2.37 -11.82
CA ASP A 171 10.34 -1.15 -12.37
C ASP A 171 9.32 -0.54 -11.40
N ILE A 172 8.41 -1.36 -10.84
CA ILE A 172 7.43 -0.91 -9.85
C ILE A 172 8.12 -0.36 -8.60
N ALA A 173 9.14 -1.05 -8.08
CA ALA A 173 9.90 -0.58 -6.93
C ALA A 173 10.54 0.79 -7.20
N ASN A 174 11.16 0.98 -8.37
CA ASN A 174 11.76 2.26 -8.75
C ASN A 174 10.72 3.38 -8.85
N ILE A 175 9.54 3.09 -9.43
CA ILE A 175 8.44 4.06 -9.49
C ILE A 175 7.98 4.43 -8.08
N VAL A 176 7.71 3.45 -7.21
CA VAL A 176 7.25 3.70 -5.83
C VAL A 176 8.27 4.56 -5.06
N MET A 177 9.57 4.30 -5.23
CA MET A 177 10.63 5.14 -4.66
C MET A 177 10.62 6.57 -5.19
N GLN A 178 10.33 6.76 -6.49
CA GLN A 178 10.20 8.11 -7.07
C GLN A 178 8.98 8.85 -6.51
N LEU A 179 7.86 8.14 -6.32
CA LEU A 179 6.65 8.70 -5.70
C LEU A 179 6.92 9.16 -4.27
N GLN A 180 7.63 8.35 -3.48
CA GLN A 180 8.05 8.70 -2.12
C GLN A 180 8.98 9.94 -2.11
N LYS A 181 9.97 9.99 -3.02
CA LYS A 181 10.86 11.17 -3.16
C LYS A 181 10.12 12.46 -3.54
N LYS A 182 8.96 12.36 -4.17
CA LYS A 182 8.06 13.49 -4.45
C LYS A 182 7.24 13.91 -3.22
N GLY A 183 7.43 13.26 -2.07
CA GLY A 183 6.76 13.57 -0.80
C GLY A 183 5.52 12.74 -0.49
N LEU A 184 5.20 11.73 -1.32
CA LEU A 184 4.07 10.84 -1.02
C LEU A 184 4.43 9.90 0.14
N SER A 185 3.62 9.88 1.19
CA SER A 185 3.73 8.88 2.25
C SER A 185 3.21 7.53 1.77
N ILE A 186 3.87 6.44 2.16
CA ILE A 186 3.54 5.10 1.66
C ILE A 186 3.51 4.09 2.81
N LEU A 187 2.44 3.32 2.91
CA LEU A 187 2.41 2.08 3.67
C LEU A 187 2.36 0.91 2.69
N LEU A 188 3.46 0.19 2.59
CA LEU A 188 3.63 -0.96 1.71
C LEU A 188 3.45 -2.25 2.50
N VAL A 189 2.43 -3.02 2.16
CA VAL A 189 2.23 -4.37 2.71
C VAL A 189 2.81 -5.37 1.73
N GLU A 190 3.73 -6.23 2.18
CA GLU A 190 4.46 -7.12 1.30
C GLU A 190 4.85 -8.46 1.94
N GLN A 191 4.98 -9.48 1.09
CA GLN A 191 5.67 -10.72 1.41
C GLN A 191 7.07 -10.75 0.78
N ASN A 192 7.27 -10.02 -0.31
CA ASN A 192 8.56 -9.91 -0.98
C ASN A 192 9.48 -8.96 -0.19
N ILE A 193 10.31 -9.56 0.67
CA ILE A 193 11.23 -8.85 1.56
C ILE A 193 12.19 -7.95 0.77
N LYS A 194 12.76 -8.46 -0.33
CA LYS A 194 13.76 -7.72 -1.13
C LYS A 194 13.16 -6.44 -1.72
N MET A 195 11.95 -6.52 -2.26
CA MET A 195 11.24 -5.36 -2.80
C MET A 195 10.89 -4.37 -1.68
N ALA A 196 10.34 -4.85 -0.59
CA ALA A 196 9.90 -4.00 0.52
C ALA A 196 11.06 -3.22 1.15
N LEU A 197 12.16 -3.92 1.47
CA LEU A 197 13.34 -3.29 2.06
C LEU A 197 14.11 -2.38 1.09
N LYS A 198 13.90 -2.51 -0.22
CA LYS A 198 14.41 -1.55 -1.22
C LYS A 198 13.66 -0.22 -1.17
N ILE A 199 12.35 -0.26 -0.92
CA ILE A 199 11.43 0.89 -0.98
C ILE A 199 11.37 1.62 0.36
N ALA A 200 11.18 0.86 1.44
CA ALA A 200 10.89 1.41 2.76
C ALA A 200 12.16 1.72 3.56
N SER A 201 12.15 2.81 4.31
CA SER A 201 13.20 3.17 5.26
C SER A 201 13.07 2.43 6.60
N ARG A 202 11.83 2.07 6.98
CA ARG A 202 11.49 1.38 8.23
C ARG A 202 10.51 0.25 7.93
N ALA A 203 10.58 -0.81 8.71
CA ALA A 203 9.71 -1.95 8.54
C ALA A 203 9.14 -2.45 9.88
N TYR A 204 7.94 -2.98 9.80
CA TYR A 204 7.28 -3.79 10.81
C TYR A 204 7.18 -5.22 10.29
N VAL A 205 7.43 -6.20 11.13
CA VAL A 205 7.16 -7.60 10.81
C VAL A 205 5.97 -8.09 11.61
N LEU A 206 4.95 -8.53 10.90
CA LEU A 206 3.71 -9.04 11.48
C LEU A 206 3.78 -10.56 11.61
N ASN A 207 3.44 -11.06 12.79
CA ASN A 207 3.27 -12.48 13.06
C ASN A 207 1.99 -12.70 13.86
N LYS A 208 1.11 -13.60 13.40
CA LYS A 208 -0.16 -13.97 14.08
C LYS A 208 -0.97 -12.75 14.58
N GLY A 209 -1.05 -11.72 13.76
CA GLY A 209 -1.84 -10.51 14.07
C GLY A 209 -1.17 -9.50 14.99
N GLN A 210 0.08 -9.70 15.39
CA GLN A 210 0.86 -8.83 16.26
C GLN A 210 2.14 -8.38 15.57
N VAL A 211 2.66 -7.22 15.95
CA VAL A 211 3.98 -6.76 15.54
C VAL A 211 5.03 -7.57 16.31
N ALA A 212 5.78 -8.40 15.60
CA ALA A 212 6.86 -9.21 16.17
C ALA A 212 8.21 -8.46 16.17
N TRP A 213 8.37 -7.49 15.27
CA TRP A 213 9.58 -6.67 15.16
C TRP A 213 9.27 -5.34 14.48
N GLU A 214 9.99 -4.30 14.89
CA GLU A 214 10.00 -2.97 14.27
C GLU A 214 11.43 -2.44 14.26
N GLY A 215 11.83 -1.80 13.15
CA GLY A 215 13.14 -1.16 13.08
C GLY A 215 13.46 -0.59 11.69
N PRO A 216 14.66 -0.01 11.53
CA PRO A 216 15.16 0.42 10.24
C PRO A 216 15.21 -0.75 9.24
N SER A 217 14.83 -0.50 8.00
CA SER A 217 14.87 -1.54 6.94
C SER A 217 16.29 -2.07 6.70
N GLU A 218 17.31 -1.25 6.99
CA GLU A 218 18.70 -1.63 6.86
C GLU A 218 19.11 -2.74 7.84
N ASP A 219 18.61 -2.71 9.07
CA ASP A 219 18.90 -3.73 10.08
C ASP A 219 18.38 -5.10 9.63
N LEU A 220 17.15 -5.11 9.08
CA LEU A 220 16.58 -6.34 8.56
C LEU A 220 17.27 -6.79 7.26
N ARG A 221 17.68 -5.85 6.39
CA ARG A 221 18.39 -6.16 5.13
C ARG A 221 19.73 -6.83 5.36
N ASN A 222 20.47 -6.37 6.35
CA ASN A 222 21.83 -6.81 6.64
C ASN A 222 21.90 -8.02 7.59
N ASN A 223 20.76 -8.54 8.05
CA ASN A 223 20.70 -9.63 9.00
C ASN A 223 19.82 -10.78 8.48
N GLU A 224 20.46 -11.73 7.77
CA GLU A 224 19.77 -12.91 7.22
C GLU A 224 19.20 -13.82 8.31
N GLU A 225 19.87 -13.93 9.45
CA GLU A 225 19.38 -14.73 10.58
C GLU A 225 18.06 -14.16 11.14
N LEU A 226 18.00 -12.83 11.30
CA LEU A 226 16.80 -12.12 11.70
C LEU A 226 15.67 -12.30 10.68
N GLN A 227 15.97 -12.23 9.36
CA GLN A 227 15.00 -12.51 8.30
C GLN A 227 14.47 -13.94 8.41
N GLN A 228 15.35 -14.92 8.60
CA GLN A 228 14.95 -16.32 8.76
C GLN A 228 14.07 -16.52 9.99
N GLN A 229 14.46 -15.97 11.13
CA GLN A 229 13.70 -16.08 12.37
C GLN A 229 12.30 -15.47 12.29
N LEU A 230 12.16 -14.30 11.64
CA LEU A 230 10.91 -13.54 11.61
C LEU A 230 9.99 -13.93 10.43
N LEU A 231 10.55 -14.31 9.29
CA LEU A 231 9.84 -14.42 8.01
C LEU A 231 9.89 -15.82 7.38
N VAL A 232 10.84 -16.67 7.80
CA VAL A 232 10.94 -18.06 7.34
C VAL A 232 10.48 -19.00 8.46
N VAL A 233 9.82 -20.11 8.14
CA VAL A 233 9.47 -21.13 9.13
C VAL A 233 10.72 -21.87 9.52
N SER A 234 11.02 -21.93 10.80
CA SER A 234 11.73 -23.09 11.33
C SER A 234 10.81 -24.30 11.12
N ALA A 235 11.25 -25.22 10.27
CA ALA A 235 10.56 -26.47 9.97
C ALA A 235 10.38 -27.31 11.24
#